data_b93f9e6ece32b48b2aed076507b63577
#
_entry.id   b93f9e6ece32b48b2aed076507b63577
#
_cell.length_a   1.000
_cell.length_b   1.000
_cell.length_c   1.000
_cell.angle_alpha   90.00
_cell.angle_beta   90.00
_cell.angle_gamma   90.00
#
_symmetry.space_group_name_H-M   'P 1'
#
loop_
_entity.id
_entity.type
_entity.pdbx_description
1 polymer ?
#
loop_
_entity_poly.entity_id
_entity_poly.type
_entity_poly.pdbx_seq_one_letter_code
_entity_poly.pdbx_strand_id
1 'polypeptide(L)'
;TPCEHSFPTRRSSDLSIPKLSDLEAYSECLRDVDFFAEDFESVVGRANADDFIYLDPPYSKPESRKRGEYGPNSFDYGDIDRLVAVLTSADERGVPFVLSYCESDILLNAIPSEWSVEHLSVRRHVAGFHQHRRMVGELLISNRQIIAGEL
;
A
#
# COMPACT_ATOMS: atom_id res chain seq x y z
N THR A 1 14.71 13.16 -45.37
CA THR A 1 13.51 13.58 -44.57
C THR A 1 13.79 13.27 -43.12
N PRO A 2 13.82 14.28 -42.22
CA PRO A 2 14.00 14.02 -40.79
C PRO A 2 12.74 13.40 -40.22
N CYS A 3 12.86 12.28 -39.52
CA CYS A 3 11.82 11.67 -38.72
C CYS A 3 11.45 12.59 -37.55
N GLU A 4 10.35 13.30 -37.65
CA GLU A 4 9.74 13.99 -36.52
C GLU A 4 9.15 12.94 -35.57
N HIS A 5 9.90 12.61 -34.52
CA HIS A 5 9.32 11.90 -33.39
C HIS A 5 8.52 12.91 -32.56
N SER A 6 7.25 13.07 -32.89
CA SER A 6 6.32 13.81 -32.04
C SER A 6 6.06 12.98 -30.79
N PHE A 7 6.67 13.36 -29.69
CA PHE A 7 6.22 12.87 -28.36
C PHE A 7 4.74 13.25 -28.18
N PRO A 8 3.88 12.32 -27.76
CA PRO A 8 2.51 12.67 -27.46
C PRO A 8 2.51 13.64 -26.28
N THR A 9 2.32 14.91 -26.57
CA THR A 9 2.09 15.92 -25.54
C THR A 9 0.77 15.58 -24.86
N ARG A 10 0.84 15.23 -23.56
CA ARG A 10 -0.35 15.15 -22.71
C ARG A 10 -1.12 16.46 -22.86
N ARG A 11 -2.37 16.39 -23.31
CA ARG A 11 -3.23 17.57 -23.30
C ARG A 11 -3.44 17.99 -21.85
N SER A 12 -3.30 19.26 -21.57
CA SER A 12 -3.55 19.85 -20.23
C SER A 12 -4.97 19.58 -19.71
N SER A 13 -5.89 19.18 -20.59
CA SER A 13 -7.25 18.75 -20.27
C SER A 13 -7.37 17.41 -19.55
N ASP A 14 -6.29 16.60 -19.53
CA ASP A 14 -6.30 15.28 -18.89
C ASP A 14 -5.86 15.33 -17.40
N LEU A 15 -5.47 16.50 -16.94
CA LEU A 15 -5.17 16.78 -15.53
C LEU A 15 -6.40 17.44 -14.90
N SER A 16 -7.30 16.66 -14.32
CA SER A 16 -8.34 17.22 -13.45
C SER A 16 -7.68 17.68 -12.15
N ILE A 17 -7.44 18.97 -12.04
CA ILE A 17 -7.03 19.59 -10.77
C ILE A 17 -8.26 19.58 -9.87
N PRO A 18 -8.18 19.08 -8.63
CA PRO A 18 -9.28 19.17 -7.68
C PRO A 18 -9.77 20.60 -7.53
N LYS A 19 -11.08 20.80 -7.40
CA LYS A 19 -11.63 22.13 -7.12
C LYS A 19 -11.22 22.59 -5.73
N LEU A 20 -11.15 23.88 -5.53
CA LEU A 20 -10.82 24.44 -4.20
C LEU A 20 -11.78 23.93 -3.12
N SER A 21 -13.07 23.81 -3.43
CA SER A 21 -14.06 23.24 -2.51
C SER A 21 -13.77 21.81 -2.09
N ASP A 22 -13.19 20.99 -2.99
CA ASP A 22 -12.83 19.60 -2.68
C ASP A 22 -11.61 19.58 -1.75
N LEU A 23 -10.64 20.47 -1.99
CA LEU A 23 -9.47 20.63 -1.12
C LEU A 23 -9.84 21.13 0.27
N GLU A 24 -10.80 22.08 0.35
CA GLU A 24 -11.34 22.56 1.62
C GLU A 24 -12.04 21.44 2.40
N ALA A 25 -12.87 20.61 1.71
CA ALA A 25 -13.53 19.47 2.32
C ALA A 25 -12.52 18.43 2.83
N TYR A 26 -11.47 18.11 2.05
CA TYR A 26 -10.41 17.21 2.50
C TYR A 26 -9.65 17.78 3.71
N SER A 27 -9.34 19.08 3.69
CA SER A 27 -8.69 19.75 4.82
C SER A 27 -9.51 19.66 6.11
N GLU A 28 -10.83 19.79 5.98
CA GLU A 28 -11.74 19.62 7.11
C GLU A 28 -11.74 18.21 7.67
N CYS A 29 -11.79 17.18 6.79
CA CYS A 29 -11.71 15.77 7.20
C CYS A 29 -10.39 15.42 7.89
N LEU A 30 -9.31 16.15 7.59
CA LEU A 30 -7.98 15.90 8.15
C LEU A 30 -7.67 16.73 9.39
N ARG A 31 -8.62 17.57 9.87
CA ARG A 31 -8.37 18.50 10.97
C ARG A 31 -7.97 17.80 12.27
N ASP A 32 -8.57 16.66 12.55
CA ASP A 32 -8.35 15.88 13.78
C ASP A 32 -7.43 14.66 13.53
N VAL A 33 -6.63 14.71 12.44
CA VAL A 33 -5.70 13.63 12.07
C VAL A 33 -4.28 14.05 12.43
N ASP A 34 -3.61 13.22 13.22
CA ASP A 34 -2.19 13.37 13.52
C ASP A 34 -1.35 12.70 12.42
N PHE A 35 -0.36 13.44 11.90
CA PHE A 35 0.58 12.96 10.90
C PHE A 35 1.94 12.70 11.53
N PHE A 36 2.49 11.50 11.29
CA PHE A 36 3.79 11.09 11.80
C PHE A 36 4.71 10.70 10.63
N ALA A 37 6.00 11.04 10.76
CA ALA A 37 7.05 10.62 9.85
C ALA A 37 8.05 9.75 10.64
N GLU A 38 7.62 8.53 10.94
CA GLU A 38 8.35 7.59 11.80
C GLU A 38 8.47 6.21 11.13
N ASP A 39 9.33 5.35 11.69
CA ASP A 39 9.37 3.95 11.31
C ASP A 39 8.08 3.23 11.73
N PHE A 40 7.58 2.35 10.86
CA PHE A 40 6.31 1.63 11.08
C PHE A 40 6.31 0.81 12.38
N GLU A 41 7.45 0.25 12.80
CA GLU A 41 7.55 -0.49 14.06
C GLU A 41 7.18 0.38 15.26
N SER A 42 7.63 1.65 15.25
CA SER A 42 7.30 2.59 16.32
C SER A 42 5.80 2.90 16.35
N VAL A 43 5.18 3.06 15.19
CA VAL A 43 3.75 3.37 15.10
C VAL A 43 2.89 2.18 15.52
N VAL A 44 3.13 1.00 14.94
CA VAL A 44 2.42 -0.24 15.27
C VAL A 44 2.64 -0.65 16.73
N GLY A 45 3.85 -0.41 17.26
CA GLY A 45 4.19 -0.73 18.66
C GLY A 45 3.38 0.05 19.69
N ARG A 46 2.87 1.23 19.36
CA ARG A 46 2.04 2.06 20.26
C ARG A 46 0.56 1.68 20.26
N ALA A 47 0.11 0.95 19.24
CA ALA A 47 -1.30 0.57 19.12
C ALA A 47 -1.73 -0.40 20.23
N ASN A 48 -2.98 -0.27 20.65
CA ASN A 48 -3.63 -1.09 21.66
C ASN A 48 -4.93 -1.73 21.11
N ALA A 49 -5.61 -2.54 21.89
CA ALA A 49 -6.76 -3.33 21.43
C ALA A 49 -7.98 -2.49 20.99
N ASP A 50 -8.05 -1.21 21.36
CA ASP A 50 -9.09 -0.28 20.94
C ASP A 50 -8.79 0.41 19.61
N ASP A 51 -7.57 0.23 19.07
CA ASP A 51 -7.13 0.78 17.80
C ASP A 51 -7.36 -0.21 16.67
N PHE A 52 -7.38 0.30 15.43
CA PHE A 52 -7.36 -0.49 14.21
C PHE A 52 -6.20 -0.03 13.34
N ILE A 53 -5.41 -0.98 12.81
CA ILE A 53 -4.26 -0.66 11.97
C ILE A 53 -4.56 -1.04 10.51
N TYR A 54 -4.40 -0.09 9.60
CA TYR A 54 -4.34 -0.35 8.17
C TYR A 54 -2.92 -0.08 7.66
N LEU A 55 -2.33 -1.06 6.98
CA LEU A 55 -0.98 -0.96 6.43
C LEU A 55 -1.01 -1.12 4.90
N ASP A 56 -0.35 -0.19 4.22
CA ASP A 56 -0.09 -0.24 2.77
C ASP A 56 1.38 0.13 2.52
N PRO A 57 2.34 -0.75 2.91
CA PRO A 57 3.76 -0.46 2.77
C PRO A 57 4.19 -0.48 1.30
N PRO A 58 5.31 0.19 0.95
CA PRO A 58 5.90 0.05 -0.36
C PRO A 58 6.21 -1.41 -0.68
N TYR A 59 5.97 -1.83 -1.92
CA TYR A 59 6.24 -3.23 -2.30
C TYR A 59 7.74 -3.47 -2.50
N SER A 60 8.25 -4.51 -1.86
CA SER A 60 9.62 -4.96 -2.10
C SER A 60 9.78 -5.44 -3.55
N LYS A 61 10.81 -4.95 -4.23
CA LYS A 61 11.12 -5.36 -5.61
C LYS A 61 12.36 -6.23 -5.63
N PRO A 62 12.42 -7.25 -6.53
CA PRO A 62 13.66 -7.97 -6.76
C PRO A 62 14.82 -7.02 -7.08
N GLU A 63 16.03 -7.35 -6.64
CA GLU A 63 17.25 -6.53 -6.81
C GLU A 63 17.54 -6.05 -8.24
N SER A 64 17.02 -6.73 -9.26
CA SER A 64 17.17 -6.38 -10.67
C SER A 64 16.47 -5.07 -11.06
N ARG A 65 15.63 -4.47 -10.22
CA ARG A 65 14.92 -3.21 -10.45
C ARG A 65 15.28 -2.13 -9.43
N LYS A 66 16.57 -1.97 -9.12
CA LYS A 66 17.12 -0.96 -8.19
C LYS A 66 16.92 0.52 -8.60
N ARG A 67 16.17 0.83 -9.64
CA ARG A 67 15.69 2.20 -9.87
C ARG A 67 14.46 2.42 -9.04
N GLY A 68 14.70 2.77 -7.76
CA GLY A 68 13.66 2.92 -6.76
C GLY A 68 12.63 3.99 -7.13
N GLU A 69 11.38 3.59 -7.32
CA GLU A 69 10.26 4.51 -7.36
C GLU A 69 10.09 5.24 -6.01
N TYR A 70 10.72 4.71 -4.95
CA TYR A 70 10.60 5.19 -3.56
C TYR A 70 11.94 5.67 -2.95
N GLY A 71 13.02 5.77 -3.74
CA GLY A 71 14.32 6.29 -3.27
C GLY A 71 15.26 5.25 -2.64
N PRO A 72 16.45 5.69 -2.19
CA PRO A 72 17.38 4.83 -1.44
C PRO A 72 16.77 4.48 -0.07
N ASN A 73 16.93 3.25 0.37
CA ASN A 73 16.33 2.65 1.57
C ASN A 73 14.82 2.38 1.45
N SER A 74 14.32 2.10 0.25
CA SER A 74 12.95 1.61 0.07
C SER A 74 12.81 0.23 0.71
N PHE A 75 11.59 -0.05 1.20
CA PHE A 75 11.17 -1.31 1.80
C PHE A 75 11.73 -2.53 1.06
N ASP A 76 12.48 -3.38 1.74
CA ASP A 76 13.16 -4.55 1.20
C ASP A 76 12.65 -5.88 1.82
N TYR A 77 13.30 -6.98 1.50
CA TYR A 77 12.90 -8.28 2.04
C TYR A 77 13.15 -8.41 3.54
N GLY A 78 14.16 -7.73 4.10
CA GLY A 78 14.40 -7.69 5.54
C GLY A 78 13.29 -6.93 6.28
N ASP A 79 12.67 -5.96 5.61
CA ASP A 79 11.54 -5.23 6.17
C ASP A 79 10.25 -6.07 6.21
N ILE A 80 10.13 -7.12 5.37
CA ILE A 80 9.02 -8.08 5.48
C ILE A 80 9.10 -8.84 6.80
N ASP A 81 10.27 -9.30 7.20
CA ASP A 81 10.46 -10.01 8.47
C ASP A 81 10.14 -9.09 9.66
N ARG A 82 10.59 -7.84 9.62
CA ARG A 82 10.28 -6.81 10.62
C ARG A 82 8.77 -6.54 10.70
N LEU A 83 8.12 -6.42 9.53
CA LEU A 83 6.68 -6.18 9.43
C LEU A 83 5.88 -7.34 10.04
N VAL A 84 6.21 -8.58 9.70
CA VAL A 84 5.54 -9.76 10.25
C VAL A 84 5.76 -9.83 11.76
N ALA A 85 6.97 -9.58 12.26
CA ALA A 85 7.27 -9.61 13.67
C ALA A 85 6.47 -8.57 14.47
N VAL A 86 6.38 -7.32 13.99
CA VAL A 86 5.63 -6.27 14.68
C VAL A 86 4.12 -6.50 14.64
N LEU A 87 3.60 -7.06 13.52
CA LEU A 87 2.19 -7.42 13.41
C LEU A 87 1.82 -8.64 14.27
N THR A 88 2.71 -9.63 14.40
CA THR A 88 2.53 -10.74 15.36
C THR A 88 2.44 -10.20 16.78
N SER A 89 3.31 -9.28 17.15
CA SER A 89 3.22 -8.64 18.47
C SER A 89 1.96 -7.80 18.65
N ALA A 90 1.46 -7.15 17.60
CA ALA A 90 0.18 -6.44 17.63
C ALA A 90 -1.00 -7.42 17.83
N ASP A 91 -0.98 -8.55 17.13
CA ASP A 91 -1.98 -9.62 17.29
C ASP A 91 -2.02 -10.19 18.71
N GLU A 92 -0.86 -10.48 19.30
CA GLU A 92 -0.74 -10.91 20.70
C GLU A 92 -1.34 -9.91 21.71
N ARG A 93 -1.28 -8.60 21.38
CA ARG A 93 -1.92 -7.54 22.16
C ARG A 93 -3.42 -7.37 21.86
N GLY A 94 -3.96 -8.14 20.91
CA GLY A 94 -5.36 -8.07 20.51
C GLY A 94 -5.71 -6.90 19.56
N VAL A 95 -4.70 -6.24 18.99
CA VAL A 95 -4.88 -5.12 18.05
C VAL A 95 -5.36 -5.66 16.69
N PRO A 96 -6.54 -5.29 16.21
CA PRO A 96 -6.99 -5.69 14.87
C PRO A 96 -6.21 -4.93 13.79
N PHE A 97 -5.84 -5.64 12.71
CA PHE A 97 -5.18 -5.01 11.58
C PHE A 97 -5.61 -5.60 10.23
N VAL A 98 -5.39 -4.80 9.19
CA VAL A 98 -5.41 -5.22 7.78
C VAL A 98 -4.13 -4.73 7.11
N LEU A 99 -3.43 -5.64 6.44
CA LEU A 99 -2.28 -5.37 5.60
C LEU A 99 -2.66 -5.57 4.14
N SER A 100 -2.50 -4.52 3.32
CA SER A 100 -2.56 -4.60 1.86
C SER A 100 -1.14 -4.79 1.30
N TYR A 101 -0.94 -5.80 0.45
CA TYR A 101 0.37 -6.04 -0.16
C TYR A 101 0.24 -6.66 -1.55
N CYS A 102 1.27 -6.49 -2.39
CA CYS A 102 1.31 -7.23 -3.64
C CYS A 102 1.47 -8.73 -3.40
N GLU A 103 1.00 -9.56 -4.32
CA GLU A 103 1.18 -11.01 -4.25
C GLU A 103 2.67 -11.37 -4.09
N SER A 104 3.01 -12.08 -3.01
CA SER A 104 4.37 -12.37 -2.60
C SER A 104 4.45 -13.70 -1.84
N ASP A 105 5.13 -14.68 -2.44
CA ASP A 105 5.38 -15.98 -1.78
C ASP A 105 6.22 -15.79 -0.50
N ILE A 106 7.13 -14.81 -0.48
CA ILE A 106 7.96 -14.52 0.69
C ILE A 106 7.08 -14.10 1.87
N LEU A 107 6.15 -13.17 1.64
CA LEU A 107 5.23 -12.73 2.68
C LEU A 107 4.30 -13.86 3.11
N LEU A 108 3.70 -14.59 2.16
CA LEU A 108 2.79 -15.70 2.45
C LEU A 108 3.44 -16.82 3.27
N ASN A 109 4.74 -17.07 3.05
CA ASN A 109 5.49 -18.06 3.83
C ASN A 109 5.94 -17.54 5.21
N ALA A 110 5.95 -16.22 5.43
CA ALA A 110 6.41 -15.60 6.67
C ALA A 110 5.27 -15.37 7.68
N ILE A 111 4.04 -15.19 7.22
CA ILE A 111 2.88 -14.90 8.09
C ILE A 111 2.38 -16.15 8.82
N PRO A 112 1.80 -15.99 10.03
CA PRO A 112 1.11 -17.06 10.75
C PRO A 112 -0.07 -17.64 9.94
N SER A 113 -0.24 -18.96 10.01
CA SER A 113 -1.28 -19.68 9.25
C SER A 113 -2.72 -19.38 9.71
N GLU A 114 -2.88 -18.84 10.90
CA GLU A 114 -4.16 -18.43 11.50
C GLU A 114 -4.67 -17.08 10.99
N TRP A 115 -3.83 -16.31 10.29
CA TRP A 115 -4.29 -15.05 9.70
C TRP A 115 -5.10 -15.30 8.44
N SER A 116 -6.13 -14.49 8.25
CA SER A 116 -6.98 -14.51 7.07
C SER A 116 -6.25 -13.88 5.89
N VAL A 117 -6.26 -14.54 4.73
CA VAL A 117 -5.65 -14.04 3.48
C VAL A 117 -6.69 -14.04 2.37
N GLU A 118 -6.99 -12.87 1.84
CA GLU A 118 -7.85 -12.68 0.67
C GLU A 118 -7.02 -12.27 -0.54
N HIS A 119 -7.21 -12.98 -1.66
CA HIS A 119 -6.58 -12.68 -2.94
C HIS A 119 -7.47 -11.77 -3.77
N LEU A 120 -6.99 -10.56 -4.05
CA LEU A 120 -7.68 -9.58 -4.86
C LEU A 120 -7.04 -9.47 -6.24
N SER A 121 -7.87 -9.31 -7.27
CA SER A 121 -7.42 -9.01 -8.62
C SER A 121 -7.72 -7.55 -8.94
N VAL A 122 -6.69 -6.71 -8.88
CA VAL A 122 -6.82 -5.25 -9.03
C VAL A 122 -6.31 -4.82 -10.41
N ARG A 123 -7.11 -4.02 -11.10
CA ARG A 123 -6.68 -3.40 -12.36
C ARG A 123 -5.90 -2.12 -12.06
N ARG A 124 -4.57 -2.18 -12.15
CA ARG A 124 -3.74 -0.98 -12.01
C ARG A 124 -3.74 -0.15 -13.29
N HIS A 125 -4.07 1.13 -13.14
CA HIS A 125 -3.88 2.13 -14.16
C HIS A 125 -2.46 2.70 -14.04
N VAL A 126 -1.49 2.13 -14.78
CA VAL A 126 -0.17 2.73 -14.87
C VAL A 126 -0.30 4.02 -15.68
N ALA A 127 -0.02 5.16 -15.07
CA ALA A 127 -0.07 6.46 -15.73
C ALA A 127 0.89 6.47 -16.92
N GLY A 128 0.36 6.60 -18.16
CA GLY A 128 1.15 6.90 -19.35
C GLY A 128 0.89 6.05 -20.57
N PHE A 129 0.43 4.81 -20.49
CA PHE A 129 0.20 3.96 -21.68
C PHE A 129 -1.10 3.18 -21.56
N HIS A 130 -2.07 3.50 -22.43
CA HIS A 130 -3.36 2.82 -22.54
C HIS A 130 -3.28 1.31 -22.85
N GLN A 131 -2.12 0.81 -23.27
CA GLN A 131 -1.92 -0.57 -23.71
C GLN A 131 -1.38 -1.53 -22.64
N HIS A 132 -1.04 -1.06 -21.43
CA HIS A 132 -0.47 -1.90 -20.37
C HIS A 132 -1.35 -1.95 -19.11
N ARG A 133 -2.65 -2.23 -19.30
CA ARG A 133 -3.54 -2.58 -18.18
C ARG A 133 -3.24 -4.02 -17.76
N ARG A 134 -2.36 -4.21 -16.79
CA ARG A 134 -2.13 -5.53 -16.19
C ARG A 134 -3.06 -5.70 -14.98
N MET A 135 -3.69 -6.88 -14.92
CA MET A 135 -4.25 -7.37 -13.67
C MET A 135 -3.06 -7.71 -12.77
N VAL A 136 -3.06 -7.19 -11.57
CA VAL A 136 -2.03 -7.45 -10.55
C VAL A 136 -2.74 -8.09 -9.37
N GLY A 137 -2.19 -9.20 -8.87
CA GLY A 137 -2.65 -9.80 -7.63
C GLY A 137 -2.26 -8.91 -6.45
N GLU A 138 -3.22 -8.67 -5.57
CA GLU A 138 -3.02 -8.05 -4.26
C GLU A 138 -3.53 -8.96 -3.17
N LEU A 139 -2.92 -8.88 -2.01
CA LEU A 139 -3.29 -9.63 -0.82
C LEU A 139 -3.90 -8.64 0.19
N LEU A 140 -5.02 -9.02 0.78
CA LEU A 140 -5.46 -8.46 2.06
C LEU A 140 -5.23 -9.50 3.14
N ILE A 141 -4.43 -9.17 4.13
CA ILE A 141 -4.04 -10.05 5.22
C ILE A 141 -4.54 -9.43 6.52
N SER A 142 -5.21 -10.21 7.36
CA SER A 142 -5.77 -9.75 8.63
C SER A 142 -5.65 -10.81 9.72
N ASN A 143 -5.46 -10.39 10.96
CA ASN A 143 -5.57 -11.27 12.14
C ASN A 143 -7.02 -11.51 12.59
N ARG A 144 -7.99 -10.97 11.87
CA ARG A 144 -9.42 -11.22 12.07
C ARG A 144 -10.01 -11.81 10.79
N GLN A 145 -11.10 -12.54 10.93
CA GLN A 145 -11.80 -13.06 9.76
C GLN A 145 -12.36 -11.89 8.94
N ILE A 146 -11.97 -11.81 7.67
CA ILE A 146 -12.51 -10.81 6.73
C ILE A 146 -13.86 -11.36 6.26
N ILE A 147 -14.96 -10.78 6.75
CA ILE A 147 -16.31 -11.13 6.28
C ILE A 147 -16.61 -10.23 5.08
N ALA A 148 -16.53 -10.81 3.89
CA ALA A 148 -16.91 -10.11 2.66
C ALA A 148 -18.44 -9.83 2.70
N GLY A 149 -18.83 -8.58 2.92
CA GLY A 149 -20.24 -8.17 2.85
C GLY A 149 -20.71 -7.17 3.90
N GLU A 150 -19.90 -6.74 4.84
CA GLU A 150 -20.27 -5.74 5.87
C GLU A 150 -19.46 -4.42 5.77
N LEU A 151 -19.00 -4.05 4.54
CA LEU A 151 -18.39 -2.74 4.24
C LEU A 151 -19.37 -1.86 3.49
#